data_3a8cb8c45cadca993fe56c15cc176fa2
#
_entry.id   3a8cb8c45cadca993fe56c15cc176fa2
#
_cell.length_a   1.000
_cell.length_b   1.000
_cell.length_c   1.000
_cell.angle_alpha   90.00
_cell.angle_beta   90.00
_cell.angle_gamma   90.00
#
_symmetry.space_group_name_H-M   'P 1'
#
loop_
_entity.id
_entity.type
_entity.pdbx_description
1 polymer ?
#
loop_
_entity_poly.entity_id
_entity_poly.type
_entity_poly.pdbx_seq_one_letter_code
_entity_poly.pdbx_strand_id
1 'polypeptide(L)'
;MLKKFLTVFVSLITLTYSAHAEMKVGGSIALALAEGDATVTEGGTVQSTGSDDDTRPLIQAFIEGDVPNAPVSIGLAFMPLAEIADADGTVTDASVEVRGHFTLYLKAGGEIPQGGEVYVKAGLSRGTVKIADLATASGSSLTDDEDTLVGPTVGIGYEKEGANDTFFRVELNHTAYDEVTSSSDGKQGSANTKASNDTGKDLKADVDLTMLMFSFGKKF
;
A
#
# COMPACT_ATOMS: atom_id res chain seq x y z
N MET A 1 -16.33 1.86 10.72
CA MET A 1 -15.02 1.18 10.81
C MET A 1 -13.95 2.06 11.47
N LEU A 2 -13.83 3.34 11.14
CA LEU A 2 -12.86 4.28 11.69
C LEU A 2 -12.82 4.32 13.24
N LYS A 3 -13.98 4.29 13.92
CA LYS A 3 -14.05 4.29 15.39
C LYS A 3 -13.42 3.03 16.03
N LYS A 4 -13.57 1.85 15.41
CA LYS A 4 -12.95 0.60 15.89
C LYS A 4 -11.43 0.60 15.65
N PHE A 5 -10.98 1.18 14.55
CA PHE A 5 -9.56 1.37 14.26
C PHE A 5 -8.90 2.34 15.24
N LEU A 6 -9.56 3.47 15.53
CA LEU A 6 -9.08 4.44 16.51
C LEU A 6 -9.00 3.84 17.92
N THR A 7 -9.94 2.98 18.31
CA THR A 7 -9.93 2.31 19.61
C THR A 7 -8.76 1.32 19.74
N VAL A 8 -8.47 0.54 18.69
CA VAL A 8 -7.31 -0.36 18.64
C VAL A 8 -6.01 0.44 18.67
N PHE A 9 -5.94 1.55 17.95
CA PHE A 9 -4.79 2.45 17.91
C PHE A 9 -4.49 3.08 19.28
N VAL A 10 -5.52 3.62 19.94
CA VAL A 10 -5.39 4.17 21.30
C VAL A 10 -5.01 3.07 22.30
N SER A 11 -5.53 1.85 22.17
CA SER A 11 -5.15 0.72 23.02
C SER A 11 -3.71 0.26 22.80
N LEU A 12 -3.20 0.31 21.57
CA LEU A 12 -1.80 0.01 21.28
C LEU A 12 -0.86 1.06 21.91
N ILE A 13 -1.18 2.33 21.78
CA ILE A 13 -0.40 3.42 22.41
C ILE A 13 -0.41 3.27 23.94
N THR A 14 -1.52 2.86 24.54
CA THR A 14 -1.58 2.68 26.00
C THR A 14 -0.83 1.44 26.52
N LEU A 15 -0.63 0.43 25.68
CA LEU A 15 0.20 -0.75 26.02
C LEU A 15 1.70 -0.42 26.02
N THR A 16 2.15 0.54 25.22
CA THR A 16 3.55 1.00 25.20
C THR A 16 3.91 1.97 26.34
N TYR A 17 2.93 2.44 27.11
CA TYR A 17 3.12 3.38 28.23
C TYR A 17 3.61 2.71 29.52
N SER A 18 3.97 1.43 29.52
CA SER A 18 4.72 0.89 30.65
C SER A 18 6.14 1.44 30.62
N ALA A 19 6.62 1.94 31.73
CA ALA A 19 7.70 2.89 32.00
C ALA A 19 9.11 2.63 31.41
N HIS A 20 9.25 1.80 30.39
CA HIS A 20 10.52 1.45 29.71
C HIS A 20 10.39 1.14 28.21
N ALA A 21 9.24 1.38 27.58
CA ALA A 21 9.12 1.17 26.14
C ALA A 21 9.63 2.41 25.39
N GLU A 22 10.67 2.24 24.62
CA GLU A 22 11.19 3.27 23.73
C GLU A 22 10.22 3.48 22.56
N MET A 23 9.95 4.73 22.26
CA MET A 23 9.07 5.11 21.15
C MET A 23 9.88 5.83 20.05
N LYS A 24 9.66 5.46 18.82
CA LYS A 24 10.28 6.08 17.64
C LYS A 24 9.21 6.71 16.76
N VAL A 25 9.47 7.93 16.30
CA VAL A 25 8.61 8.63 15.34
C VAL A 25 9.48 9.10 14.19
N GLY A 26 9.05 8.90 12.96
CA GLY A 26 9.84 9.27 11.80
C GLY A 26 9.03 9.51 10.54
N GLY A 27 9.73 9.99 9.54
CA GLY A 27 9.26 10.13 8.18
C GLY A 27 10.19 9.41 7.21
N SER A 28 9.65 8.99 6.08
CA SER A 28 10.37 8.30 5.03
C SER A 28 10.09 8.93 3.67
N ILE A 29 11.12 8.94 2.84
CA ILE A 29 10.98 9.10 1.39
C ILE A 29 11.18 7.71 0.80
N ALA A 30 10.26 7.27 -0.02
CA ALA A 30 10.32 5.98 -0.68
C ALA A 30 10.42 6.15 -2.20
N LEU A 31 11.14 5.26 -2.84
CA LEU A 31 11.02 4.98 -4.25
C LEU A 31 10.20 3.70 -4.37
N ALA A 32 9.00 3.81 -4.90
CA ALA A 32 8.07 2.70 -5.01
C ALA A 32 8.03 2.21 -6.45
N LEU A 33 8.13 0.91 -6.62
CA LEU A 33 7.85 0.17 -7.84
C LEU A 33 6.51 -0.53 -7.62
N ALA A 34 5.51 -0.12 -8.39
CA ALA A 34 4.21 -0.79 -8.46
C ALA A 34 4.21 -1.69 -9.69
N GLU A 35 3.88 -2.97 -9.49
CA GLU A 35 3.74 -3.96 -10.55
C GLU A 35 2.30 -4.44 -10.55
N GLY A 36 1.65 -4.46 -11.72
CA GLY A 36 0.27 -4.88 -11.87
C GLY A 36 0.10 -5.86 -13.02
N ASP A 37 -0.57 -6.99 -12.76
CA ASP A 37 -0.99 -7.95 -13.76
C ASP A 37 -2.52 -7.92 -13.87
N ALA A 38 -3.03 -7.72 -15.08
CA ALA A 38 -4.46 -7.69 -15.32
C ALA A 38 -4.88 -8.79 -16.31
N THR A 39 -5.97 -9.47 -16.00
CA THR A 39 -6.58 -10.49 -16.85
C THR A 39 -8.04 -10.18 -17.09
N VAL A 40 -8.43 -10.06 -18.36
CA VAL A 40 -9.82 -9.90 -18.80
C VAL A 40 -10.37 -11.22 -19.27
N THR A 41 -11.47 -11.66 -18.65
CA THR A 41 -12.16 -12.92 -19.00
C THR A 41 -13.57 -12.60 -19.48
N GLU A 42 -14.00 -13.20 -20.58
CA GLU A 42 -15.34 -13.08 -21.12
C GLU A 42 -15.93 -14.48 -21.35
N GLY A 43 -17.09 -14.76 -20.72
CA GLY A 43 -17.72 -16.09 -20.83
C GLY A 43 -16.85 -17.25 -20.35
N GLY A 44 -15.95 -17.00 -19.37
CA GLY A 44 -15.01 -18.00 -18.85
C GLY A 44 -13.75 -18.22 -19.71
N THR A 45 -13.55 -17.42 -20.77
CA THR A 45 -12.38 -17.50 -21.64
C THR A 45 -11.53 -16.24 -21.48
N VAL A 46 -10.21 -16.40 -21.24
CA VAL A 46 -9.27 -15.28 -21.18
C VAL A 46 -9.20 -14.59 -22.55
N GLN A 47 -9.51 -13.32 -22.59
CA GLN A 47 -9.50 -12.50 -23.81
C GLN A 47 -8.21 -11.69 -23.95
N SER A 48 -7.68 -11.20 -22.82
CA SER A 48 -6.50 -10.36 -22.79
C SER A 48 -5.78 -10.50 -21.45
N THR A 49 -4.46 -10.45 -21.48
CA THR A 49 -3.60 -10.27 -20.30
C THR A 49 -2.70 -9.07 -20.56
N GLY A 50 -2.48 -8.27 -19.54
CA GLY A 50 -1.56 -7.12 -19.58
C GLY A 50 -0.79 -7.02 -18.28
N SER A 51 0.45 -6.58 -18.35
CA SER A 51 1.26 -6.23 -17.20
C SER A 51 1.80 -4.82 -17.39
N ASP A 52 1.85 -4.06 -16.30
CA ASP A 52 2.41 -2.72 -16.29
C ASP A 52 3.22 -2.51 -15.01
N ASP A 53 4.28 -1.71 -15.09
CA ASP A 53 5.10 -1.32 -13.96
C ASP A 53 5.38 0.18 -13.99
N ASP A 54 5.28 0.83 -12.83
CA ASP A 54 5.57 2.25 -12.68
C ASP A 54 6.38 2.52 -11.42
N THR A 55 7.27 3.51 -11.49
CA THR A 55 8.14 3.88 -10.39
C THR A 55 7.87 5.32 -9.96
N ARG A 56 7.45 5.50 -8.70
CA ARG A 56 7.07 6.81 -8.15
C ARG A 56 7.73 7.11 -6.81
N PRO A 57 8.10 8.37 -6.57
CA PRO A 57 8.52 8.80 -5.23
C PRO A 57 7.30 8.97 -4.32
N LEU A 58 7.40 8.44 -3.09
CA LEU A 58 6.35 8.51 -2.09
C LEU A 58 6.89 9.05 -0.78
N ILE A 59 6.00 9.57 0.07
CA ILE A 59 6.31 9.96 1.43
C ILE A 59 5.47 9.15 2.41
N GLN A 60 6.08 8.78 3.53
CA GLN A 60 5.44 8.01 4.59
C GLN A 60 5.83 8.60 5.95
N ALA A 61 4.91 8.57 6.90
CA ALA A 61 5.20 8.80 8.31
C ALA A 61 4.99 7.51 9.09
N PHE A 62 5.73 7.32 10.20
CA PHE A 62 5.55 6.15 11.04
C PHE A 62 5.75 6.45 12.51
N ILE A 63 5.16 5.59 13.33
CA ILE A 63 5.37 5.50 14.77
C ILE A 63 5.64 4.03 15.11
N GLU A 64 6.59 3.81 16.00
CA GLU A 64 7.04 2.48 16.42
C GLU A 64 7.27 2.48 17.93
N GLY A 65 6.91 1.42 18.59
CA GLY A 65 7.15 1.24 20.02
C GLY A 65 7.74 -0.13 20.30
N ASP A 66 8.76 -0.19 21.15
CA ASP A 66 9.39 -1.44 21.54
C ASP A 66 8.49 -2.24 22.47
N VAL A 67 8.47 -3.56 22.29
CA VAL A 67 7.76 -4.47 23.20
C VAL A 67 8.66 -4.75 24.39
N PRO A 68 8.23 -4.44 25.64
CA PRO A 68 9.04 -4.67 26.81
C PRO A 68 9.50 -6.12 26.93
N ASN A 69 10.80 -6.33 27.19
CA ASN A 69 11.44 -7.64 27.34
C ASN A 69 11.37 -8.56 26.11
N ALA A 70 11.16 -8.01 24.92
CA ALA A 70 11.21 -8.74 23.66
C ALA A 70 12.05 -7.97 22.63
N PRO A 71 12.84 -8.63 21.78
CA PRO A 71 13.60 -7.99 20.71
C PRO A 71 12.68 -7.68 19.52
N VAL A 72 11.51 -7.07 19.78
CA VAL A 72 10.45 -6.82 18.80
C VAL A 72 9.85 -5.45 19.05
N SER A 73 9.61 -4.70 18.00
CA SER A 73 8.85 -3.46 18.01
C SER A 73 7.55 -3.63 17.23
N ILE A 74 6.51 -2.90 17.64
CA ILE A 74 5.24 -2.79 16.91
C ILE A 74 5.19 -1.40 16.30
N GLY A 75 4.89 -1.30 15.02
CA GLY A 75 4.81 -0.03 14.33
C GLY A 75 3.58 0.13 13.47
N LEU A 76 3.24 1.38 13.24
CA LEU A 76 2.23 1.82 12.29
C LEU A 76 2.85 2.83 11.35
N ALA A 77 2.74 2.57 10.06
CA ALA A 77 3.14 3.50 9.01
C ALA A 77 1.92 4.01 8.26
N PHE A 78 1.98 5.25 7.82
CA PHE A 78 0.92 5.92 7.09
C PHE A 78 1.48 6.67 5.88
N MET A 79 0.92 6.41 4.72
CA MET A 79 1.19 7.09 3.47
C MET A 79 -0.11 7.77 3.01
N PRO A 80 -0.15 9.11 2.98
CA PRO A 80 -1.41 9.85 2.80
C PRO A 80 -2.00 9.73 1.40
N LEU A 81 -1.14 9.77 0.39
CA LEU A 81 -1.52 9.71 -1.02
C LEU A 81 -0.34 9.15 -1.82
N ALA A 82 -0.63 8.25 -2.73
CA ALA A 82 0.28 7.78 -3.75
C ALA A 82 -0.47 7.66 -5.07
N GLU A 83 -0.05 8.41 -6.07
CA GLU A 83 -0.40 8.13 -7.44
C GLU A 83 0.59 7.10 -7.94
N ILE A 84 0.12 5.87 -8.20
CA ILE A 84 1.00 4.73 -8.48
C ILE A 84 1.05 4.36 -9.94
N ALA A 85 0.09 4.81 -10.76
CA ALA A 85 0.12 4.62 -12.20
C ALA A 85 -0.63 5.73 -12.92
N ASP A 86 -0.10 6.14 -14.06
CA ASP A 86 -0.72 7.08 -14.98
C ASP A 86 -0.55 6.51 -16.39
N ALA A 87 -1.63 6.00 -16.95
CA ALA A 87 -1.61 5.43 -18.30
C ALA A 87 -2.01 6.48 -19.33
N ASP A 88 -1.02 7.12 -19.93
CA ASP A 88 -1.17 7.98 -21.11
C ASP A 88 -1.35 7.11 -22.37
N GLY A 89 -2.57 6.77 -22.69
CA GLY A 89 -2.92 6.05 -23.92
C GLY A 89 -3.68 6.91 -24.91
N THR A 90 -3.44 6.73 -26.19
CA THR A 90 -4.16 7.43 -27.29
C THR A 90 -5.68 7.15 -27.28
N VAL A 91 -6.15 6.26 -26.43
CA VAL A 91 -7.57 5.79 -26.38
C VAL A 91 -8.14 5.82 -24.97
N THR A 92 -7.30 5.87 -23.92
CA THR A 92 -7.77 5.79 -22.52
C THR A 92 -6.77 6.49 -21.60
N ASP A 93 -7.17 7.59 -20.97
CA ASP A 93 -6.43 8.15 -19.84
C ASP A 93 -6.99 7.49 -18.57
N ALA A 94 -6.15 6.78 -17.84
CA ALA A 94 -6.54 6.17 -16.58
C ALA A 94 -5.46 6.46 -15.53
N SER A 95 -5.86 7.02 -14.41
CA SER A 95 -4.98 7.18 -13.26
C SER A 95 -5.39 6.26 -12.12
N VAL A 96 -4.42 5.63 -11.48
CA VAL A 96 -4.61 4.77 -10.31
C VAL A 96 -4.00 5.46 -9.10
N GLU A 97 -4.83 5.90 -8.18
CA GLU A 97 -4.43 6.53 -6.93
C GLU A 97 -4.61 5.57 -5.76
N VAL A 98 -3.58 5.41 -4.93
CA VAL A 98 -3.72 4.77 -3.61
C VAL A 98 -3.85 5.84 -2.55
N ARG A 99 -4.94 5.81 -1.82
CA ARG A 99 -5.24 6.77 -0.76
C ARG A 99 -5.25 6.12 0.60
N GLY A 100 -4.74 6.83 1.61
CA GLY A 100 -4.85 6.40 3.00
C GLY A 100 -4.24 5.04 3.26
N HIS A 101 -3.05 4.79 2.74
CA HIS A 101 -2.36 3.52 2.93
C HIS A 101 -1.77 3.43 4.34
N PHE A 102 -2.10 2.36 5.05
CA PHE A 102 -1.62 2.06 6.39
C PHE A 102 -0.93 0.70 6.40
N THR A 103 0.18 0.61 7.12
CA THR A 103 0.85 -0.66 7.40
C THR A 103 0.98 -0.83 8.91
N LEU A 104 0.34 -1.86 9.48
CA LEU A 104 0.60 -2.33 10.83
C LEU A 104 1.64 -3.44 10.76
N TYR A 105 2.74 -3.32 11.52
CA TYR A 105 3.86 -4.24 11.40
C TYR A 105 4.53 -4.59 12.74
N LEU A 106 5.20 -5.71 12.74
CA LEU A 106 6.20 -6.10 13.71
C LEU A 106 7.59 -5.96 13.07
N LYS A 107 8.54 -5.45 13.84
CA LYS A 107 9.97 -5.37 13.48
C LYS A 107 10.76 -6.18 14.49
N ALA A 108 11.68 -7.01 14.03
CA ALA A 108 12.60 -7.76 14.87
C ALA A 108 14.01 -7.67 14.30
N GLY A 109 14.98 -7.35 15.13
CA GLY A 109 16.34 -7.14 14.68
C GLY A 109 17.39 -7.39 15.74
N GLY A 110 18.62 -7.12 15.35
CA GLY A 110 19.77 -7.24 16.24
C GLY A 110 20.90 -6.31 15.85
N GLU A 111 21.64 -5.88 16.87
CA GLU A 111 22.81 -5.03 16.68
C GLU A 111 23.92 -5.76 15.94
N ILE A 112 24.63 -5.02 15.09
CA ILE A 112 25.80 -5.53 14.38
C ILE A 112 27.10 -4.90 14.92
N PRO A 113 28.26 -5.58 14.82
CA PRO A 113 29.51 -5.10 15.36
C PRO A 113 29.99 -3.73 14.86
N GLN A 114 29.54 -3.33 13.66
CA GLN A 114 29.86 -2.04 13.03
C GLN A 114 29.00 -0.89 13.56
N GLY A 115 28.10 -1.17 14.50
CA GLY A 115 27.10 -0.25 15.02
C GLY A 115 25.89 -0.12 14.12
N GLY A 116 24.72 -0.04 14.76
CA GLY A 116 23.41 -0.07 14.14
C GLY A 116 22.76 -1.44 14.22
N GLU A 117 21.54 -1.53 13.73
CA GLU A 117 20.66 -2.69 13.81
C GLU A 117 20.29 -3.15 12.39
N VAL A 118 20.40 -4.43 12.11
CA VAL A 118 19.78 -5.08 10.95
C VAL A 118 18.51 -5.76 11.43
N TYR A 119 17.40 -5.56 10.72
CA TYR A 119 16.11 -6.08 11.12
C TYR A 119 15.30 -6.62 9.94
N VAL A 120 14.31 -7.42 10.29
CA VAL A 120 13.23 -7.84 9.40
C VAL A 120 11.92 -7.25 9.89
N LYS A 121 11.01 -7.01 8.95
CA LYS A 121 9.67 -6.49 9.21
C LYS A 121 8.63 -7.39 8.56
N ALA A 122 7.52 -7.62 9.26
CA ALA A 122 6.36 -8.33 8.73
C ALA A 122 5.09 -7.64 9.22
N GLY A 123 4.10 -7.49 8.35
CA GLY A 123 2.89 -6.76 8.68
C GLY A 123 1.75 -6.97 7.69
N LEU A 124 0.73 -6.17 7.87
CA LEU A 124 -0.42 -6.08 6.98
C LEU A 124 -0.59 -4.63 6.54
N SER A 125 -0.67 -4.44 5.25
CA SER A 125 -0.96 -3.17 4.61
C SER A 125 -2.41 -3.11 4.17
N ARG A 126 -2.99 -1.92 4.25
CA ARG A 126 -4.33 -1.62 3.74
C ARG A 126 -4.31 -0.26 3.06
N GLY A 127 -4.81 -0.19 1.84
CA GLY A 127 -4.98 1.06 1.09
C GLY A 127 -6.34 1.09 0.39
N THR A 128 -6.81 2.26 0.02
CA THR A 128 -7.95 2.43 -0.87
C THR A 128 -7.42 2.80 -2.24
N VAL A 129 -7.71 1.98 -3.24
CA VAL A 129 -7.38 2.25 -4.64
C VAL A 129 -8.55 2.95 -5.27
N LYS A 130 -8.30 4.07 -5.89
CA LYS A 130 -9.27 4.78 -6.72
C LYS A 130 -8.78 4.74 -8.16
N ILE A 131 -9.60 4.20 -9.04
CA ILE A 131 -9.40 4.29 -10.49
C ILE A 131 -10.18 5.51 -10.95
N ALA A 132 -9.48 6.55 -11.41
CA ALA A 132 -10.06 7.81 -11.88
C ALA A 132 -9.78 8.00 -13.37
N ASP A 133 -10.64 8.77 -14.04
CA ASP A 133 -10.46 9.27 -15.40
C ASP A 133 -10.28 8.21 -16.50
N LEU A 134 -11.16 7.20 -16.52
CA LEU A 134 -11.28 6.35 -17.71
C LEU A 134 -12.07 7.10 -18.79
N ALA A 135 -11.42 8.00 -19.52
CA ALA A 135 -11.97 8.62 -20.71
C ALA A 135 -11.85 7.63 -21.88
N THR A 136 -12.96 7.01 -22.28
CA THR A 136 -13.00 6.24 -23.52
C THR A 136 -13.25 7.14 -24.70
N ALA A 137 -12.58 6.91 -25.82
CA ALA A 137 -12.78 7.65 -27.09
C ALA A 137 -14.23 7.65 -27.61
N SER A 138 -15.12 6.87 -27.01
CA SER A 138 -16.56 6.76 -27.35
C SER A 138 -17.46 7.53 -26.38
N GLY A 139 -16.92 8.32 -25.45
CA GLY A 139 -17.74 9.19 -24.58
C GLY A 139 -18.46 8.47 -23.43
N SER A 140 -18.09 7.26 -23.11
CA SER A 140 -18.55 6.54 -21.92
C SER A 140 -17.60 6.83 -20.78
N SER A 141 -18.01 7.64 -19.80
CA SER A 141 -17.28 7.75 -18.54
C SER A 141 -17.59 6.51 -17.70
N LEU A 142 -16.60 5.74 -17.34
CA LEU A 142 -16.74 4.76 -16.28
C LEU A 142 -16.81 5.51 -14.95
N THR A 143 -17.73 5.10 -14.09
CA THR A 143 -17.90 5.68 -12.75
C THR A 143 -16.64 5.40 -11.96
N ASP A 144 -16.15 6.40 -11.23
CA ASP A 144 -15.08 6.25 -10.23
C ASP A 144 -15.37 5.03 -9.35
N ASP A 145 -14.52 4.02 -9.39
CA ASP A 145 -14.63 2.83 -8.55
C ASP A 145 -13.55 2.90 -7.46
N GLU A 146 -13.97 2.70 -6.21
CA GLU A 146 -13.06 2.67 -5.07
C GLU A 146 -13.06 1.28 -4.47
N ASP A 147 -11.92 0.62 -4.44
CA ASP A 147 -11.76 -0.66 -3.75
C ASP A 147 -10.72 -0.58 -2.64
N THR A 148 -10.85 -1.44 -1.64
CA THR A 148 -9.93 -1.53 -0.53
C THR A 148 -9.04 -2.74 -0.71
N LEU A 149 -7.75 -2.50 -0.92
CA LEU A 149 -6.73 -3.52 -0.97
C LEU A 149 -6.18 -3.81 0.42
N VAL A 150 -5.99 -5.07 0.72
CA VAL A 150 -5.30 -5.57 1.92
C VAL A 150 -4.26 -6.57 1.47
N GLY A 151 -3.06 -6.50 2.05
CA GLY A 151 -2.01 -7.43 1.68
C GLY A 151 -0.95 -7.59 2.76
N PRO A 152 -0.29 -8.76 2.83
CA PRO A 152 0.89 -8.95 3.67
C PRO A 152 2.05 -8.11 3.18
N THR A 153 2.79 -7.53 4.13
CA THR A 153 4.00 -6.76 3.88
C THR A 153 5.16 -7.44 4.58
N VAL A 154 6.27 -7.60 3.88
CA VAL A 154 7.54 -8.04 4.44
C VAL A 154 8.63 -7.03 4.10
N GLY A 155 9.64 -6.93 4.96
CA GLY A 155 10.74 -6.00 4.73
C GLY A 155 12.01 -6.43 5.44
N ILE A 156 13.10 -5.85 4.97
CA ILE A 156 14.42 -5.92 5.59
C ILE A 156 15.01 -4.52 5.62
N GLY A 157 15.70 -4.18 6.70
CA GLY A 157 16.28 -2.86 6.84
C GLY A 157 17.53 -2.81 7.72
N TYR A 158 18.15 -1.67 7.65
CA TYR A 158 19.25 -1.27 8.51
C TYR A 158 18.92 0.07 9.15
N GLU A 159 19.05 0.15 10.46
CA GLU A 159 18.87 1.36 11.26
C GLU A 159 20.17 1.71 11.96
N LYS A 160 20.51 2.99 11.97
CA LYS A 160 21.66 3.51 12.71
C LYS A 160 21.24 4.71 13.54
N GLU A 161 21.62 4.67 14.81
CA GLU A 161 21.43 5.79 15.72
C GLU A 161 22.39 6.92 15.42
N GLY A 162 21.90 8.14 15.52
CA GLY A 162 22.63 9.39 15.42
C GLY A 162 22.77 10.08 16.77
N ALA A 163 23.20 11.34 16.74
CA ALA A 163 23.27 12.17 17.94
C ALA A 163 21.86 12.65 18.35
N ASN A 164 21.65 12.99 19.64
CA ASN A 164 20.42 13.55 20.18
C ASN A 164 19.17 12.69 19.94
N ASP A 165 19.29 11.37 20.13
CA ASP A 165 18.22 10.40 19.98
C ASP A 165 17.59 10.35 18.58
N THR A 166 18.32 10.81 17.58
CA THR A 166 17.92 10.65 16.19
C THR A 166 18.33 9.28 15.63
N PHE A 167 17.67 8.84 14.58
CA PHE A 167 18.07 7.65 13.82
C PHE A 167 17.85 7.86 12.32
N PHE A 168 18.63 7.10 11.55
CA PHE A 168 18.52 6.96 10.12
C PHE A 168 18.26 5.52 9.77
N ARG A 169 17.41 5.27 8.76
CA ARG A 169 17.00 3.91 8.36
C ARG A 169 16.98 3.80 6.83
N VAL A 170 17.45 2.66 6.34
CA VAL A 170 17.26 2.21 4.95
C VAL A 170 16.50 0.90 4.99
N GLU A 171 15.42 0.79 4.22
CA GLU A 171 14.52 -0.34 4.27
C GLU A 171 14.03 -0.71 2.87
N LEU A 172 13.99 -2.00 2.58
CA LEU A 172 13.33 -2.56 1.40
C LEU A 172 12.09 -3.31 1.88
N ASN A 173 10.93 -2.91 1.37
CA ASN A 173 9.64 -3.53 1.67
C ASN A 173 9.01 -4.07 0.40
N HIS A 174 8.27 -5.16 0.55
CA HIS A 174 7.40 -5.72 -0.48
C HIS A 174 6.03 -6.00 0.13
N THR A 175 4.98 -5.57 -0.57
CA THR A 175 3.58 -5.80 -0.21
C THR A 175 2.90 -6.47 -1.38
N ALA A 176 2.35 -7.66 -1.17
CA ALA A 176 1.51 -8.34 -2.14
C ALA A 176 0.04 -8.11 -1.74
N TYR A 177 -0.70 -7.40 -2.57
CA TYR A 177 -2.11 -7.14 -2.30
C TYR A 177 -3.01 -8.28 -2.78
N ASP A 178 -4.18 -8.39 -2.16
CA ASP A 178 -5.21 -9.32 -2.61
C ASP A 178 -5.69 -8.95 -4.02
N GLU A 179 -6.10 -9.96 -4.79
CA GLU A 179 -6.66 -9.80 -6.14
C GLU A 179 -7.87 -8.86 -6.13
N VAL A 180 -7.86 -7.84 -6.97
CA VAL A 180 -9.02 -7.00 -7.26
C VAL A 180 -9.83 -7.65 -8.36
N THR A 181 -11.11 -7.87 -8.09
CA THR A 181 -12.03 -8.41 -9.08
C THR A 181 -13.11 -7.38 -9.37
N SER A 182 -13.20 -6.92 -10.61
CA SER A 182 -14.32 -6.11 -11.08
C SER A 182 -15.10 -6.89 -12.12
N SER A 183 -16.41 -7.02 -11.90
CA SER A 183 -17.31 -7.64 -12.86
C SER A 183 -18.26 -6.59 -13.45
N SER A 184 -18.28 -6.48 -14.77
CA SER A 184 -19.32 -5.72 -15.43
C SER A 184 -20.56 -6.59 -15.56
N ASP A 185 -21.56 -6.35 -14.72
CA ASP A 185 -22.86 -7.04 -14.81
C ASP A 185 -23.77 -6.48 -15.91
N GLY A 186 -23.20 -5.96 -17.00
CA GLY A 186 -23.93 -5.50 -18.19
C GLY A 186 -24.91 -4.35 -17.96
N LYS A 187 -24.87 -3.71 -16.80
CA LYS A 187 -25.68 -2.53 -16.50
C LYS A 187 -24.97 -1.25 -16.88
N GLN A 188 -24.86 -1.02 -18.17
CA GLN A 188 -24.58 0.30 -18.68
C GLN A 188 -25.68 1.26 -18.26
N GLY A 189 -25.31 2.28 -17.47
CA GLY A 189 -26.24 3.33 -17.05
C GLY A 189 -26.93 3.96 -18.25
N SER A 190 -28.26 3.87 -18.22
CA SER A 190 -29.27 4.68 -18.89
C SER A 190 -28.90 5.28 -20.24
N ALA A 191 -29.37 4.71 -21.26
CA ALA A 191 -30.20 5.28 -22.34
C ALA A 191 -30.21 4.33 -23.54
N ASN A 192 -31.20 3.48 -23.58
CA ASN A 192 -31.90 3.12 -24.79
C ASN A 192 -31.11 2.51 -25.98
N THR A 193 -30.13 1.63 -25.73
CA THR A 193 -29.77 0.64 -26.76
C THR A 193 -29.43 -0.68 -26.08
N LYS A 194 -30.38 -1.59 -26.16
CA LYS A 194 -30.23 -3.00 -25.86
C LYS A 194 -29.28 -3.61 -26.89
N ALA A 195 -28.00 -3.54 -26.68
CA ALA A 195 -27.03 -4.42 -27.35
C ALA A 195 -27.11 -5.78 -26.64
N SER A 196 -27.87 -6.68 -27.24
CA SER A 196 -28.13 -8.02 -26.79
C SER A 196 -26.96 -8.95 -27.08
N ASN A 197 -25.82 -8.82 -26.43
CA ASN A 197 -24.74 -9.81 -26.42
C ASN A 197 -23.59 -9.41 -25.46
N ASP A 198 -23.90 -8.71 -24.35
CA ASP A 198 -22.87 -8.46 -23.36
C ASP A 198 -22.74 -9.70 -22.46
N THR A 199 -21.90 -10.59 -22.89
CA THR A 199 -21.40 -11.69 -22.07
C THR A 199 -20.52 -11.03 -21.01
N GLY A 200 -20.90 -11.15 -19.73
CA GLY A 200 -20.23 -10.48 -18.61
C GLY A 200 -18.72 -10.62 -18.73
N LYS A 201 -18.03 -9.49 -18.63
CA LYS A 201 -16.56 -9.40 -18.57
C LYS A 201 -16.15 -9.32 -17.14
N ASP A 202 -15.26 -10.21 -16.71
CA ASP A 202 -14.61 -10.18 -15.43
C ASP A 202 -13.17 -9.66 -15.61
N LEU A 203 -12.81 -8.64 -14.87
CA LEU A 203 -11.45 -8.12 -14.76
C LEU A 203 -10.88 -8.59 -13.42
N LYS A 204 -9.72 -9.22 -13.47
CA LYS A 204 -8.92 -9.57 -12.32
C LYS A 204 -7.59 -8.83 -12.42
N ALA A 205 -7.18 -8.19 -11.34
CA ALA A 205 -5.91 -7.51 -11.26
C ALA A 205 -5.19 -7.87 -9.95
N ASP A 206 -3.96 -8.32 -10.07
CA ASP A 206 -3.02 -8.50 -8.97
C ASP A 206 -2.12 -7.26 -8.91
N VAL A 207 -1.86 -6.77 -7.71
CA VAL A 207 -1.02 -5.57 -7.50
C VAL A 207 0.04 -5.88 -6.45
N ASP A 208 1.29 -5.67 -6.82
CA ASP A 208 2.44 -5.75 -5.94
C ASP A 208 3.09 -4.37 -5.78
N LEU A 209 3.58 -4.08 -4.57
CA LEU A 209 4.26 -2.83 -4.27
C LEU A 209 5.60 -3.10 -3.60
N THR A 210 6.69 -2.77 -4.28
CA THR A 210 8.05 -2.85 -3.75
C THR A 210 8.57 -1.43 -3.49
N MET A 211 9.08 -1.18 -2.27
CA MET A 211 9.54 0.15 -1.86
C MET A 211 10.95 0.11 -1.30
N LEU A 212 11.84 0.92 -1.87
CA LEU A 212 13.10 1.28 -1.23
C LEU A 212 12.91 2.59 -0.46
N MET A 213 13.11 2.56 0.85
CA MET A 213 12.82 3.68 1.74
C MET A 213 14.06 4.19 2.46
N PHE A 214 14.13 5.50 2.59
CA PHE A 214 15.09 6.22 3.42
C PHE A 214 14.30 6.99 4.48
N SER A 215 14.56 6.68 5.74
CA SER A 215 13.81 7.24 6.85
C SER A 215 14.73 8.00 7.79
N PHE A 216 14.15 9.02 8.42
CA PHE A 216 14.79 9.77 9.49
C PHE A 216 13.75 9.99 10.60
N GLY A 217 14.20 9.89 11.86
CA GLY A 217 13.30 10.03 12.99
C GLY A 217 14.00 10.30 14.31
N LYS A 218 13.20 10.30 15.36
CA LYS A 218 13.63 10.54 16.73
C LYS A 218 13.06 9.49 17.68
N LYS A 219 13.86 9.14 18.68
CA LYS A 219 13.53 8.26 19.82
C LYS A 219 13.09 9.09 21.00
N PHE A 220 12.16 8.59 21.79
CA PHE A 220 11.60 9.24 22.98
C PHE A 220 11.56 8.27 24.16
#